data_892d00926df31b7eb103b3922c602ea8
#
_entry.id   892d00926df31b7eb103b3922c602ea8
#
_cell.length_a   1.000
_cell.length_b   1.000
_cell.length_c   1.000
_cell.angle_alpha   90.00
_cell.angle_beta   90.00
_cell.angle_gamma   90.00
#
_symmetry.space_group_name_H-M   'P 1'
#
loop_
_entity.id
_entity.type
_entity.pdbx_description
1 polymer ?
#
loop_
_entity_poly.entity_id
_entity_poly.type
_entity_poly.pdbx_seq_one_letter_code
_entity_poly.pdbx_strand_id
1 'polypeptide(L)'
;MSSGSTQPDPAFAAKLARRQQLNYNSMVVFAAAMTAFYFTICVAILLRRLCVDLGASRKPNNATAIFRRLRASALVNIVRLPSGGYTLAVFGYLVINAIVTLTYLDNDNMSLLSNMAARTGWMAIANLLIVALLSLKNTPVVIFMTSSYERLNILHRITGYTTLIFTIVHSCSYAAVFGAQNFLQRLLVREEIFGMVAMGSFLVLGFAGAVLRTWWYELFYYLHVVFWILAVIMTGLHQPEPSKKVLYVIFASAGIWVLERVIRLARIIVNSANNTVTLTPLPNGGTRVTLAKTPYGSSSGKHGFLWIPGVRAIETHPFTMVATDPLEFVVAAHDGFTRSLHKCALESPGIKLKGSVEGPYGNHPDVKGYDKVMLIAGAYFTWFAEHIETLRRDHRVSTKIYVTRASETEIVPQRQLSSGTQASSSSTFVEPDPEKDGLSHVDTTRLSLDIEKNEVLPPVINASLGYVFHVGRPDVASLVKELIESTPSDKRVLVMGCGPRTLMSAVQNAAADRIVENRAGVELHLEQFGW
;
A
#
# COMPACT_ATOMS: atom_id res chain seq x y z
N MET A 1 -14.87 26.55 52.46
CA MET A 1 -15.83 26.96 51.42
C MET A 1 -16.30 25.69 50.75
N SER A 2 -17.54 25.26 51.01
CA SER A 2 -18.11 24.02 50.52
C SER A 2 -18.31 24.10 49.00
N SER A 3 -17.66 23.21 48.28
CA SER A 3 -17.93 22.98 46.84
C SER A 3 -19.32 22.35 46.72
N GLY A 4 -20.34 23.18 46.62
CA GLY A 4 -21.68 22.73 46.26
C GLY A 4 -21.63 22.09 44.87
N SER A 5 -21.64 20.77 44.82
CA SER A 5 -21.94 20.02 43.59
C SER A 5 -23.42 20.27 43.28
N THR A 6 -23.74 21.32 42.54
CA THR A 6 -25.06 21.51 41.97
C THR A 6 -25.31 20.37 41.02
N GLN A 7 -26.11 19.37 41.44
CA GLN A 7 -26.59 18.34 40.51
C GLN A 7 -27.30 19.08 39.35
N PRO A 8 -27.01 18.66 38.09
CA PRO A 8 -27.67 19.29 36.95
C PRO A 8 -29.20 19.11 37.08
N ASP A 9 -29.94 20.13 36.64
CA ASP A 9 -31.40 20.11 36.56
C ASP A 9 -31.84 18.74 35.95
N PRO A 10 -32.75 18.00 36.64
CA PRO A 10 -33.22 16.69 36.16
C PRO A 10 -33.74 16.72 34.71
N ALA A 11 -34.40 17.82 34.30
CA ALA A 11 -34.87 18.01 32.93
C ALA A 11 -33.71 18.13 31.94
N PHE A 12 -32.64 18.83 32.30
CA PHE A 12 -31.44 18.92 31.48
C PHE A 12 -30.67 17.58 31.40
N ALA A 13 -30.57 16.87 32.52
CA ALA A 13 -29.97 15.53 32.56
C ALA A 13 -30.72 14.54 31.65
N ALA A 14 -32.06 14.59 31.62
CA ALA A 14 -32.87 13.77 30.71
C ALA A 14 -32.62 14.08 29.23
N LYS A 15 -32.47 15.38 28.86
CA LYS A 15 -32.11 15.77 27.48
C LYS A 15 -30.73 15.27 27.08
N LEU A 16 -29.75 15.34 27.96
CA LEU A 16 -28.41 14.80 27.74
C LEU A 16 -28.44 13.28 27.53
N ALA A 17 -29.16 12.56 28.38
CA ALA A 17 -29.30 11.11 28.28
C ALA A 17 -29.95 10.69 26.96
N ARG A 18 -31.00 11.38 26.51
CA ARG A 18 -31.66 11.18 25.22
C ARG A 18 -30.68 11.39 24.06
N ARG A 19 -29.94 12.52 24.06
CA ARG A 19 -28.92 12.80 23.03
C ARG A 19 -27.84 11.72 22.98
N GLN A 20 -27.36 11.27 24.13
CA GLN A 20 -26.38 10.18 24.20
C GLN A 20 -26.92 8.88 23.62
N GLN A 21 -28.20 8.53 23.91
CA GLN A 21 -28.82 7.35 23.34
C GLN A 21 -28.98 7.44 21.82
N LEU A 22 -29.36 8.60 21.29
CA LEU A 22 -29.44 8.83 19.84
C LEU A 22 -28.06 8.71 19.17
N ASN A 23 -27.03 9.25 19.80
CA ASN A 23 -25.64 9.13 19.26
C ASN A 23 -25.13 7.69 19.32
N TYR A 24 -25.42 6.97 20.38
CA TYR A 24 -25.12 5.53 20.47
C TYR A 24 -25.84 4.74 19.37
N ASN A 25 -27.14 4.95 19.19
CA ASN A 25 -27.92 4.30 18.14
C ASN A 25 -27.32 4.60 16.74
N SER A 26 -26.91 5.85 16.50
CA SER A 26 -26.26 6.24 15.26
C SER A 26 -24.92 5.55 15.05
N MET A 27 -24.12 5.36 16.10
CA MET A 27 -22.89 4.57 16.01
C MET A 27 -23.18 3.11 15.68
N VAL A 28 -24.23 2.51 16.25
CA VAL A 28 -24.66 1.14 15.93
C VAL A 28 -25.16 1.05 14.49
N VAL A 29 -25.96 2.01 14.04
CA VAL A 29 -26.42 2.08 12.63
C VAL A 29 -25.23 2.24 11.69
N PHE A 30 -24.26 3.07 12.03
CA PHE A 30 -23.03 3.22 11.25
C PHE A 30 -22.27 1.89 11.16
N ALA A 31 -22.07 1.20 12.28
CA ALA A 31 -21.39 -0.10 12.31
C ALA A 31 -22.12 -1.14 11.46
N ALA A 32 -23.45 -1.21 11.57
CA ALA A 32 -24.28 -2.11 10.77
C ALA A 32 -24.22 -1.77 9.27
N ALA A 33 -24.33 -0.48 8.92
CA ALA A 33 -24.24 -0.01 7.53
C ALA A 33 -22.86 -0.31 6.92
N MET A 34 -21.78 -0.06 7.65
CA MET A 34 -20.41 -0.37 7.20
C MET A 34 -20.20 -1.88 7.05
N THR A 35 -20.72 -2.69 7.96
CA THR A 35 -20.65 -4.15 7.86
C THR A 35 -21.44 -4.66 6.65
N ALA A 36 -22.65 -4.17 6.42
CA ALA A 36 -23.46 -4.51 5.26
C ALA A 36 -22.79 -4.06 3.95
N PHE A 37 -22.23 -2.87 3.93
CA PHE A 37 -21.49 -2.33 2.79
C PHE A 37 -20.26 -3.20 2.45
N TYR A 38 -19.45 -3.55 3.46
CA TYR A 38 -18.31 -4.44 3.30
C TYR A 38 -18.75 -5.82 2.81
N PHE A 39 -19.79 -6.40 3.40
CA PHE A 39 -20.33 -7.69 2.99
C PHE A 39 -20.82 -7.67 1.54
N THR A 40 -21.50 -6.60 1.11
CA THR A 40 -21.93 -6.41 -0.28
C THR A 40 -20.75 -6.43 -1.24
N ILE A 41 -19.64 -5.75 -0.89
CA ILE A 41 -18.41 -5.77 -1.69
C ILE A 41 -17.84 -7.19 -1.75
N CYS A 42 -17.78 -7.89 -0.63
CA CYS A 42 -17.28 -9.28 -0.57
C CYS A 42 -18.12 -10.22 -1.44
N VAL A 43 -19.44 -10.13 -1.34
CA VAL A 43 -20.37 -10.92 -2.18
C VAL A 43 -20.19 -10.59 -3.65
N ALA A 44 -20.07 -9.32 -4.03
CA ALA A 44 -19.83 -8.92 -5.40
C ALA A 44 -18.52 -9.49 -5.95
N ILE A 45 -17.44 -9.49 -5.15
CA ILE A 45 -16.14 -10.09 -5.52
C ILE A 45 -16.27 -11.61 -5.67
N LEU A 46 -16.95 -12.28 -4.74
CA LEU A 46 -17.16 -13.73 -4.77
C LEU A 46 -17.99 -14.15 -5.98
N LEU A 47 -19.13 -13.48 -6.22
CA LEU A 47 -19.97 -13.71 -7.39
C LEU A 47 -19.21 -13.50 -8.68
N ARG A 48 -18.36 -12.45 -8.73
CA ARG A 48 -17.48 -12.22 -9.88
C ARG A 48 -16.56 -13.41 -10.13
N ARG A 49 -15.92 -13.95 -9.09
CA ARG A 49 -15.04 -15.12 -9.20
C ARG A 49 -15.81 -16.32 -9.73
N LEU A 50 -16.94 -16.63 -9.13
CA LEU A 50 -17.80 -17.74 -9.54
C LEU A 50 -18.27 -17.58 -11.00
N CYS A 51 -18.68 -16.37 -11.41
CA CYS A 51 -19.09 -16.09 -12.79
C CYS A 51 -17.92 -16.24 -13.77
N VAL A 52 -16.69 -15.84 -13.38
CA VAL A 52 -15.49 -16.02 -14.22
C VAL A 52 -15.15 -17.52 -14.32
N ASP A 53 -15.17 -18.25 -13.22
CA ASP A 53 -14.84 -19.68 -13.20
C ASP A 53 -15.89 -20.54 -13.94
N LEU A 54 -17.18 -20.18 -13.84
CA LEU A 54 -18.27 -20.87 -14.54
C LEU A 54 -18.47 -20.34 -15.99
N GLY A 55 -18.09 -19.10 -16.26
CA GLY A 55 -18.34 -18.41 -17.53
C GLY A 55 -17.28 -18.63 -18.61
N ALA A 56 -16.12 -19.18 -18.28
CA ALA A 56 -15.07 -19.46 -19.25
C ALA A 56 -15.50 -20.48 -20.34
N SER A 57 -16.63 -21.17 -20.12
CA SER A 57 -17.16 -22.22 -21.01
C SER A 57 -18.44 -21.83 -21.77
N ARG A 58 -18.94 -20.60 -21.68
CA ARG A 58 -20.24 -20.23 -22.26
C ARG A 58 -20.17 -19.05 -23.24
N LYS A 59 -20.96 -19.15 -24.32
CA LYS A 59 -21.17 -18.03 -25.26
C LYS A 59 -21.65 -16.79 -24.51
N PRO A 60 -21.09 -15.60 -24.82
CA PRO A 60 -21.45 -14.36 -24.14
C PRO A 60 -22.92 -14.01 -24.38
N ASN A 61 -23.63 -13.71 -23.31
CA ASN A 61 -24.99 -13.19 -23.32
C ASN A 61 -25.00 -11.71 -22.85
N ASN A 62 -26.16 -11.04 -22.96
CA ASN A 62 -26.31 -9.63 -22.58
C ASN A 62 -25.88 -9.35 -21.12
N ALA A 63 -26.15 -10.27 -20.19
CA ALA A 63 -25.77 -10.11 -18.80
C ALA A 63 -24.24 -10.13 -18.62
N THR A 64 -23.53 -11.01 -19.33
CA THR A 64 -22.06 -11.04 -19.29
C THR A 64 -21.45 -9.79 -19.93
N ALA A 65 -22.08 -9.22 -20.96
CA ALA A 65 -21.62 -7.98 -21.59
C ALA A 65 -21.75 -6.77 -20.64
N ILE A 66 -22.89 -6.64 -19.94
CA ILE A 66 -23.08 -5.60 -18.92
C ILE A 66 -22.04 -5.75 -17.79
N PHE A 67 -21.85 -6.98 -17.30
CA PHE A 67 -20.89 -7.25 -16.22
C PHE A 67 -19.44 -6.91 -16.63
N ARG A 68 -19.06 -7.21 -17.89
CA ARG A 68 -17.73 -6.83 -18.44
C ARG A 68 -17.55 -5.32 -18.50
N ARG A 69 -18.57 -4.55 -18.95
CA ARG A 69 -18.54 -3.09 -18.99
C ARG A 69 -18.38 -2.51 -17.58
N LEU A 70 -19.15 -2.98 -16.61
CA LEU A 70 -19.03 -2.56 -15.21
C LEU A 70 -17.64 -2.85 -14.65
N ARG A 71 -17.08 -4.02 -14.96
CA ARG A 71 -15.73 -4.38 -14.56
C ARG A 71 -14.67 -3.49 -15.21
N ALA A 72 -14.76 -3.22 -16.49
CA ALA A 72 -13.83 -2.33 -17.20
C ALA A 72 -13.85 -0.93 -16.56
N SER A 73 -15.04 -0.36 -16.34
CA SER A 73 -15.21 0.92 -15.65
C SER A 73 -14.65 0.91 -14.22
N ALA A 74 -14.79 -0.23 -13.49
CA ALA A 74 -14.24 -0.38 -12.17
C ALA A 74 -12.71 -0.48 -12.15
N LEU A 75 -12.05 -0.83 -13.26
CA LEU A 75 -10.59 -0.91 -13.37
C LEU A 75 -9.96 0.42 -13.78
N VAL A 76 -10.65 1.29 -14.49
CA VAL A 76 -10.10 2.58 -14.95
C VAL A 76 -9.70 3.45 -13.76
N ASN A 77 -8.53 4.06 -13.85
CA ASN A 77 -8.04 5.01 -12.84
C ASN A 77 -8.88 6.29 -12.86
N ILE A 78 -9.46 6.65 -11.71
CA ILE A 78 -10.22 7.89 -11.55
C ILE A 78 -9.55 8.72 -10.46
N VAL A 79 -9.18 9.95 -10.79
CA VAL A 79 -8.75 11.00 -9.85
C VAL A 79 -7.86 10.49 -8.70
N ARG A 80 -6.61 10.14 -8.96
CA ARG A 80 -5.60 9.72 -7.96
C ARG A 80 -5.94 8.46 -7.14
N LEU A 81 -7.08 7.80 -7.40
CA LEU A 81 -7.43 6.52 -6.81
C LEU A 81 -7.04 5.38 -7.75
N PRO A 82 -6.68 4.19 -7.23
CA PRO A 82 -6.15 3.10 -8.04
C PRO A 82 -7.13 2.53 -9.07
N SER A 83 -8.43 2.71 -8.86
CA SER A 83 -9.46 2.24 -9.77
C SER A 83 -10.83 2.83 -9.46
N GLY A 84 -11.76 2.76 -10.41
CA GLY A 84 -13.16 3.17 -10.21
C GLY A 84 -13.86 2.40 -9.08
N GLY A 85 -13.49 1.15 -8.84
CA GLY A 85 -13.98 0.38 -7.70
C GLY A 85 -13.58 0.99 -6.36
N TYR A 86 -12.33 1.49 -6.23
CA TYR A 86 -11.91 2.24 -5.05
C TYR A 86 -12.68 3.56 -4.91
N THR A 87 -12.91 4.26 -6.02
CA THR A 87 -13.70 5.50 -6.01
C THR A 87 -15.11 5.25 -5.50
N LEU A 88 -15.77 4.20 -5.96
CA LEU A 88 -17.10 3.82 -5.51
C LEU A 88 -17.11 3.43 -4.01
N ALA A 89 -16.11 2.67 -3.57
CA ALA A 89 -15.98 2.28 -2.17
C ALA A 89 -15.77 3.51 -1.25
N VAL A 90 -14.92 4.45 -1.66
CA VAL A 90 -14.71 5.71 -0.91
C VAL A 90 -15.97 6.56 -0.91
N PHE A 91 -16.63 6.70 -2.04
CA PHE A 91 -17.88 7.46 -2.15
C PHE A 91 -18.96 6.87 -1.24
N GLY A 92 -19.19 5.55 -1.29
CA GLY A 92 -20.15 4.88 -0.42
C GLY A 92 -19.83 5.06 1.07
N TYR A 93 -18.55 4.93 1.44
CA TYR A 93 -18.10 5.20 2.81
C TYR A 93 -18.40 6.65 3.25
N LEU A 94 -18.10 7.65 2.42
CA LEU A 94 -18.37 9.05 2.74
C LEU A 94 -19.86 9.35 2.83
N VAL A 95 -20.66 8.77 1.93
CA VAL A 95 -22.13 8.92 1.96
C VAL A 95 -22.72 8.32 3.23
N ILE A 96 -22.29 7.13 3.66
CA ILE A 96 -22.74 6.53 4.92
C ILE A 96 -22.38 7.44 6.11
N ASN A 97 -21.13 7.94 6.16
CA ASN A 97 -20.72 8.89 7.19
C ASN A 97 -21.60 10.15 7.21
N ALA A 98 -21.86 10.75 6.04
CA ALA A 98 -22.68 11.97 5.94
C ALA A 98 -24.12 11.71 6.40
N ILE A 99 -24.76 10.65 5.92
CA ILE A 99 -26.16 10.31 6.28
C ILE A 99 -26.26 10.11 7.79
N VAL A 100 -25.42 9.25 8.38
CA VAL A 100 -25.49 8.93 9.80
C VAL A 100 -25.15 10.14 10.68
N THR A 101 -24.26 11.02 10.22
CA THR A 101 -23.90 12.23 10.97
C THR A 101 -25.05 13.25 10.99
N LEU A 102 -25.76 13.40 9.89
CA LEU A 102 -26.74 14.47 9.69
C LEU A 102 -28.19 14.08 10.03
N THR A 103 -28.46 12.78 10.27
CA THR A 103 -29.81 12.30 10.56
C THR A 103 -30.02 12.01 12.04
N TYR A 104 -31.29 12.00 12.47
CA TYR A 104 -31.72 11.69 13.83
C TYR A 104 -31.04 12.55 14.92
N LEU A 105 -30.94 13.86 14.67
CA LEU A 105 -30.48 14.84 15.65
C LEU A 105 -31.66 15.35 16.49
N ASP A 106 -31.43 15.60 17.78
CA ASP A 106 -32.46 16.09 18.72
C ASP A 106 -32.48 17.64 18.72
N ASN A 107 -32.82 18.24 17.58
CA ASN A 107 -32.78 19.70 17.40
C ASN A 107 -33.92 20.42 18.12
N ASP A 108 -34.97 19.71 18.54
CA ASP A 108 -36.09 20.27 19.31
C ASP A 108 -35.68 20.60 20.76
N ASN A 109 -34.74 19.82 21.31
CA ASN A 109 -34.31 19.96 22.70
C ASN A 109 -32.96 20.63 22.88
N MET A 110 -32.12 20.61 21.86
CA MET A 110 -30.75 21.15 21.90
C MET A 110 -30.39 21.84 20.60
N SER A 111 -29.51 22.86 20.68
CA SER A 111 -29.02 23.56 19.49
C SER A 111 -28.33 22.59 18.51
N LEU A 112 -28.46 22.86 17.22
CA LEU A 112 -27.82 22.10 16.17
C LEU A 112 -26.29 22.01 16.40
N LEU A 113 -25.66 23.12 16.81
CA LEU A 113 -24.22 23.16 17.09
C LEU A 113 -23.83 22.17 18.21
N SER A 114 -24.63 22.13 19.31
CA SER A 114 -24.41 21.19 20.42
C SER A 114 -24.62 19.73 20.00
N ASN A 115 -25.61 19.47 19.16
CA ASN A 115 -25.88 18.15 18.62
C ASN A 115 -24.76 17.69 17.67
N MET A 116 -24.28 18.57 16.79
CA MET A 116 -23.16 18.29 15.89
C MET A 116 -21.86 18.07 16.67
N ALA A 117 -21.61 18.87 17.70
CA ALA A 117 -20.46 18.68 18.59
C ALA A 117 -20.44 17.25 19.18
N ALA A 118 -21.56 16.81 19.75
CA ALA A 118 -21.63 15.46 20.31
C ALA A 118 -21.56 14.37 19.22
N ARG A 119 -22.35 14.49 18.14
CA ARG A 119 -22.44 13.50 17.06
C ARG A 119 -21.10 13.24 16.40
N THR A 120 -20.34 14.30 16.08
CA THR A 120 -19.04 14.15 15.42
C THR A 120 -18.00 13.46 16.31
N GLY A 121 -18.05 13.66 17.63
CA GLY A 121 -17.22 12.88 18.56
C GLY A 121 -17.53 11.37 18.52
N TRP A 122 -18.80 10.99 18.53
CA TRP A 122 -19.19 9.58 18.40
C TRP A 122 -18.81 8.98 17.05
N MET A 123 -18.95 9.75 15.97
CA MET A 123 -18.54 9.33 14.63
C MET A 123 -17.02 9.22 14.50
N ALA A 124 -16.25 10.08 15.15
CA ALA A 124 -14.79 9.97 15.21
C ALA A 124 -14.37 8.63 15.83
N ILE A 125 -14.97 8.25 16.95
CA ILE A 125 -14.70 6.96 17.63
C ILE A 125 -15.13 5.75 16.77
N ALA A 126 -16.30 5.82 16.12
CA ALA A 126 -16.75 4.75 15.24
C ALA A 126 -15.79 4.54 14.06
N ASN A 127 -15.27 5.62 13.48
CA ASN A 127 -14.28 5.57 12.42
C ASN A 127 -12.90 5.12 12.92
N LEU A 128 -12.54 5.38 14.17
CA LEU A 128 -11.26 4.98 14.76
C LEU A 128 -11.04 3.45 14.68
N LEU A 129 -12.09 2.65 14.91
CA LEU A 129 -12.03 1.20 14.75
C LEU A 129 -11.74 0.79 13.30
N ILE A 130 -12.36 1.48 12.33
CA ILE A 130 -12.12 1.20 10.91
C ILE A 130 -10.67 1.57 10.53
N VAL A 131 -10.18 2.72 11.01
CA VAL A 131 -8.77 3.13 10.83
C VAL A 131 -7.81 2.08 11.39
N ALA A 132 -8.07 1.58 12.59
CA ALA A 132 -7.27 0.52 13.21
C ALA A 132 -7.28 -0.76 12.37
N LEU A 133 -8.46 -1.26 11.96
CA LEU A 133 -8.60 -2.46 11.14
C LEU A 133 -7.88 -2.36 9.78
N LEU A 134 -7.93 -1.19 9.13
CA LEU A 134 -7.28 -0.95 7.84
C LEU A 134 -5.76 -0.74 7.95
N SER A 135 -5.22 -0.52 9.15
CA SER A 135 -3.78 -0.40 9.40
C SER A 135 -3.08 -1.76 9.57
N LEU A 136 -3.84 -2.83 9.80
CA LEU A 136 -3.29 -4.15 10.12
C LEU A 136 -2.76 -4.83 8.85
N LYS A 137 -1.58 -5.44 8.93
CA LYS A 137 -1.05 -6.29 7.84
C LYS A 137 -1.83 -7.61 7.72
N ASN A 138 -2.29 -8.17 8.84
CA ASN A 138 -3.10 -9.37 8.91
C ASN A 138 -4.60 -9.03 9.07
N THR A 139 -5.06 -7.97 8.42
CA THR A 139 -6.46 -7.57 8.53
C THR A 139 -7.40 -8.63 7.96
N PRO A 140 -8.50 -8.98 8.66
CA PRO A 140 -9.51 -9.89 8.12
C PRO A 140 -10.16 -9.37 6.83
N VAL A 141 -10.09 -8.07 6.58
CA VAL A 141 -10.59 -7.43 5.37
C VAL A 141 -9.90 -7.97 4.10
N VAL A 142 -8.62 -8.36 4.18
CA VAL A 142 -7.84 -8.92 3.05
C VAL A 142 -8.32 -10.33 2.67
N ILE A 143 -8.84 -11.11 3.62
CA ILE A 143 -9.21 -12.51 3.37
C ILE A 143 -10.24 -12.64 2.23
N PHE A 144 -11.18 -11.70 2.18
CA PHE A 144 -12.25 -11.70 1.18
C PHE A 144 -11.94 -10.81 -0.03
N MET A 145 -11.08 -9.81 0.16
CA MET A 145 -10.60 -8.97 -0.93
C MET A 145 -9.26 -9.53 -1.43
N THR A 146 -9.16 -9.91 -2.68
CA THR A 146 -7.92 -10.37 -3.35
C THR A 146 -6.82 -9.30 -3.44
N SER A 147 -6.89 -8.31 -2.57
CA SER A 147 -5.98 -7.17 -2.54
C SER A 147 -4.95 -7.34 -1.44
N SER A 148 -3.72 -6.92 -1.69
CA SER A 148 -2.70 -6.84 -0.65
C SER A 148 -3.05 -5.73 0.36
N TYR A 149 -2.52 -5.83 1.59
CA TYR A 149 -2.79 -4.82 2.63
C TYR A 149 -2.27 -3.42 2.22
N GLU A 150 -1.27 -3.34 1.35
CA GLU A 150 -0.74 -2.07 0.83
C GLU A 150 -1.80 -1.27 0.09
N ARG A 151 -2.68 -1.96 -0.65
CA ARG A 151 -3.81 -1.32 -1.33
C ARG A 151 -4.84 -0.79 -0.36
N LEU A 152 -5.02 -1.42 0.80
CA LEU A 152 -5.90 -0.95 1.86
C LEU A 152 -5.36 0.31 2.55
N ASN A 153 -4.06 0.57 2.48
CA ASN A 153 -3.45 1.78 3.04
C ASN A 153 -4.06 3.08 2.49
N ILE A 154 -4.56 3.07 1.25
CA ILE A 154 -5.30 4.21 0.70
C ILE A 154 -6.59 4.45 1.48
N LEU A 155 -7.33 3.38 1.79
CA LEU A 155 -8.55 3.47 2.59
C LEU A 155 -8.25 3.87 4.03
N HIS A 156 -7.16 3.34 4.64
CA HIS A 156 -6.66 3.78 5.95
C HIS A 156 -6.43 5.30 5.99
N ARG A 157 -5.80 5.87 4.96
CA ARG A 157 -5.56 7.32 4.88
C ARG A 157 -6.85 8.12 4.79
N ILE A 158 -7.80 7.69 3.95
CA ILE A 158 -9.09 8.39 3.78
C ILE A 158 -9.89 8.33 5.07
N THR A 159 -9.99 7.17 5.70
CA THR A 159 -10.70 7.00 6.97
C THR A 159 -10.00 7.75 8.11
N GLY A 160 -8.66 7.81 8.11
CA GLY A 160 -7.87 8.60 9.04
C GLY A 160 -8.17 10.10 8.92
N TYR A 161 -8.21 10.66 7.71
CA TYR A 161 -8.60 12.05 7.50
C TYR A 161 -10.07 12.32 7.89
N THR A 162 -10.97 11.38 7.62
CA THR A 162 -12.37 11.50 8.06
C THR A 162 -12.46 11.56 9.59
N THR A 163 -11.73 10.69 10.29
CA THR A 163 -11.63 10.70 11.76
C THR A 163 -11.08 12.02 12.26
N LEU A 164 -10.01 12.54 11.67
CA LEU A 164 -9.42 13.82 12.01
C LEU A 164 -10.41 14.97 11.82
N ILE A 165 -11.12 15.02 10.67
CA ILE A 165 -12.13 16.06 10.41
C ILE A 165 -13.24 16.00 11.46
N PHE A 166 -13.75 14.82 11.80
CA PHE A 166 -14.75 14.69 12.86
C PHE A 166 -14.22 15.14 14.22
N THR A 167 -12.98 14.83 14.55
CA THR A 167 -12.34 15.29 15.80
C THR A 167 -12.19 16.81 15.83
N ILE A 168 -11.80 17.44 14.73
CA ILE A 168 -11.71 18.90 14.60
C ILE A 168 -13.10 19.53 14.79
N VAL A 169 -14.10 19.05 14.06
CA VAL A 169 -15.48 19.57 14.17
C VAL A 169 -16.01 19.41 15.59
N HIS A 170 -15.79 18.24 16.21
CA HIS A 170 -16.14 17.98 17.61
C HIS A 170 -15.55 19.01 18.55
N SER A 171 -14.24 19.18 18.52
CA SER A 171 -13.52 20.07 19.45
C SER A 171 -13.87 21.54 19.24
N CYS A 172 -13.88 22.00 17.97
CA CYS A 172 -14.24 23.40 17.66
C CYS A 172 -15.70 23.72 18.02
N SER A 173 -16.62 22.79 17.74
CA SER A 173 -18.03 22.99 18.07
C SER A 173 -18.29 23.04 19.58
N TYR A 174 -17.64 22.18 20.38
CA TYR A 174 -17.75 22.28 21.84
C TYR A 174 -17.13 23.56 22.40
N ALA A 175 -15.95 23.95 21.89
CA ALA A 175 -15.34 25.23 22.29
C ALA A 175 -16.28 26.40 21.98
N ALA A 176 -16.93 26.40 20.81
CA ALA A 176 -17.91 27.44 20.45
C ALA A 176 -19.17 27.40 21.34
N VAL A 177 -19.70 26.20 21.67
CA VAL A 177 -20.85 26.05 22.58
C VAL A 177 -20.50 26.59 23.97
N PHE A 178 -19.34 26.22 24.52
CA PHE A 178 -18.91 26.70 25.84
C PHE A 178 -18.63 28.21 25.84
N GLY A 179 -18.06 28.73 24.75
CA GLY A 179 -17.86 30.18 24.59
C GLY A 179 -19.18 30.95 24.56
N ALA A 180 -20.16 30.50 23.77
CA ALA A 180 -21.49 31.12 23.69
C ALA A 180 -22.27 31.07 25.02
N GLN A 181 -21.98 30.11 25.88
CA GLN A 181 -22.58 29.96 27.20
C GLN A 181 -21.77 30.66 28.33
N ASN A 182 -20.68 31.36 28.02
CA ASN A 182 -19.72 31.89 28.97
C ASN A 182 -19.17 30.83 29.96
N PHE A 183 -18.98 29.60 29.48
CA PHE A 183 -18.61 28.45 30.29
C PHE A 183 -17.26 27.86 29.87
N LEU A 184 -16.33 28.67 29.37
CA LEU A 184 -15.00 28.24 28.92
C LEU A 184 -14.18 27.57 30.02
N GLN A 185 -14.47 27.85 31.31
CA GLN A 185 -13.83 27.15 32.43
C GLN A 185 -14.03 25.62 32.39
N ARG A 186 -15.06 25.13 31.71
CA ARG A 186 -15.28 23.69 31.49
C ARG A 186 -14.10 23.06 30.79
N LEU A 187 -13.42 23.74 29.88
CA LEU A 187 -12.24 23.24 29.19
C LEU A 187 -11.05 22.94 30.11
N LEU A 188 -11.04 23.50 31.33
CA LEU A 188 -9.99 23.28 32.32
C LEU A 188 -10.27 22.07 33.22
N VAL A 189 -11.39 21.40 33.04
CA VAL A 189 -11.70 20.17 33.76
C VAL A 189 -10.82 19.04 33.20
N ARG A 190 -10.37 18.15 34.07
CA ARG A 190 -9.39 17.08 33.78
C ARG A 190 -9.75 16.26 32.53
N GLU A 191 -11.00 15.88 32.38
CA GLU A 191 -11.49 15.08 31.26
C GLU A 191 -11.39 15.84 29.94
N GLU A 192 -11.69 17.16 29.95
CA GLU A 192 -11.60 18.01 28.76
C GLU A 192 -10.13 18.28 28.39
N ILE A 193 -9.23 18.37 29.39
CA ILE A 193 -7.77 18.47 29.13
C ILE A 193 -7.29 17.22 28.39
N PHE A 194 -7.74 16.02 28.80
CA PHE A 194 -7.43 14.79 28.06
C PHE A 194 -7.95 14.85 26.62
N GLY A 195 -9.13 15.41 26.40
CA GLY A 195 -9.70 15.65 25.06
C GLY A 195 -8.84 16.58 24.21
N MET A 196 -8.33 17.68 24.79
CA MET A 196 -7.43 18.60 24.09
C MET A 196 -6.09 17.93 23.72
N VAL A 197 -5.53 17.10 24.60
CA VAL A 197 -4.31 16.34 24.30
C VAL A 197 -4.58 15.29 23.21
N ALA A 198 -5.73 14.62 23.25
CA ALA A 198 -6.16 13.71 22.19
C ALA A 198 -6.28 14.42 20.85
N MET A 199 -6.93 15.59 20.81
CA MET A 199 -7.05 16.42 19.62
C MET A 199 -5.68 16.82 19.05
N GLY A 200 -4.77 17.30 19.91
CA GLY A 200 -3.39 17.63 19.52
C GLY A 200 -2.68 16.41 18.92
N SER A 201 -2.88 15.23 19.51
CA SER A 201 -2.31 13.98 19.01
C SER A 201 -2.87 13.61 17.62
N PHE A 202 -4.18 13.76 17.38
CA PHE A 202 -4.77 13.54 16.06
C PHE A 202 -4.28 14.54 15.02
N LEU A 203 -4.03 15.80 15.39
CA LEU A 203 -3.43 16.79 14.48
C LEU A 203 -2.01 16.38 14.08
N VAL A 204 -1.19 15.92 15.04
CA VAL A 204 0.16 15.42 14.73
C VAL A 204 0.10 14.18 13.83
N LEU A 205 -0.82 13.24 14.08
CA LEU A 205 -1.06 12.07 13.23
C LEU A 205 -1.40 12.48 11.79
N GLY A 206 -2.31 13.45 11.63
CA GLY A 206 -2.72 13.98 10.32
C GLY A 206 -1.57 14.67 9.60
N PHE A 207 -0.84 15.55 10.28
CA PHE A 207 0.33 16.24 9.74
C PHE A 207 1.44 15.25 9.35
N ALA A 208 1.77 14.32 10.23
CA ALA A 208 2.78 13.30 9.95
C ALA A 208 2.41 12.47 8.71
N GLY A 209 1.14 12.05 8.60
CA GLY A 209 0.65 11.29 7.45
C GLY A 209 0.57 12.08 6.14
N ALA A 210 0.30 13.40 6.21
CA ALA A 210 0.17 14.26 5.03
C ALA A 210 1.53 14.75 4.50
N VAL A 211 2.44 15.12 5.41
CA VAL A 211 3.68 15.84 5.09
C VAL A 211 4.91 14.97 5.32
N LEU A 212 5.13 14.52 6.56
CA LEU A 212 6.37 13.84 6.92
C LEU A 212 6.56 12.50 6.18
N ARG A 213 5.48 11.81 5.87
CA ARG A 213 5.54 10.56 5.12
C ARG A 213 6.28 10.67 3.78
N THR A 214 6.21 11.83 3.12
CA THR A 214 6.86 12.05 1.82
C THR A 214 8.28 12.58 1.96
N TRP A 215 8.59 13.29 3.05
CA TRP A 215 9.88 13.95 3.25
C TRP A 215 10.84 13.11 4.08
N TRP A 216 10.33 12.50 5.15
CA TRP A 216 11.14 11.70 6.08
C TRP A 216 10.31 10.54 6.65
N TYR A 217 10.31 9.43 5.93
CA TYR A 217 9.46 8.27 6.25
C TYR A 217 9.70 7.68 7.64
N GLU A 218 10.97 7.60 8.08
CA GLU A 218 11.31 7.03 9.40
C GLU A 218 10.71 7.88 10.53
N LEU A 219 10.92 9.21 10.47
CA LEU A 219 10.35 10.14 11.46
C LEU A 219 8.82 10.08 11.45
N PHE A 220 8.22 10.06 10.25
CA PHE A 220 6.77 9.85 10.11
C PHE A 220 6.32 8.61 10.87
N TYR A 221 6.97 7.46 10.67
CA TYR A 221 6.55 6.19 11.27
C TYR A 221 6.62 6.22 12.79
N TYR A 222 7.71 6.73 13.38
CA TYR A 222 7.86 6.82 14.83
C TYR A 222 6.85 7.78 15.45
N LEU A 223 6.71 8.98 14.91
CA LEU A 223 5.73 9.94 15.41
C LEU A 223 4.30 9.40 15.27
N HIS A 224 3.98 8.78 14.15
CA HIS A 224 2.64 8.23 13.92
C HIS A 224 2.29 7.14 14.93
N VAL A 225 3.21 6.24 15.25
CA VAL A 225 2.97 5.20 16.26
C VAL A 225 2.86 5.77 17.67
N VAL A 226 3.77 6.68 18.06
CA VAL A 226 3.76 7.29 19.40
C VAL A 226 2.48 8.09 19.63
N PHE A 227 2.11 8.94 18.68
CA PHE A 227 0.90 9.77 18.79
C PHE A 227 -0.39 8.95 18.61
N TRP A 228 -0.37 7.82 17.90
CA TRP A 228 -1.47 6.87 17.91
C TRP A 228 -1.74 6.31 19.32
N ILE A 229 -0.69 5.85 20.00
CA ILE A 229 -0.81 5.33 21.38
C ILE A 229 -1.33 6.42 22.31
N LEU A 230 -0.76 7.63 22.22
CA LEU A 230 -1.17 8.77 23.03
C LEU A 230 -2.63 9.16 22.74
N ALA A 231 -3.03 9.26 21.47
CA ALA A 231 -4.40 9.57 21.07
C ALA A 231 -5.42 8.58 21.64
N VAL A 232 -5.13 7.27 21.55
CA VAL A 232 -6.03 6.21 22.05
C VAL A 232 -6.17 6.29 23.58
N ILE A 233 -5.07 6.46 24.31
CA ILE A 233 -5.08 6.59 25.78
C ILE A 233 -5.87 7.85 26.20
N MET A 234 -5.55 9.00 25.61
CA MET A 234 -6.17 10.27 25.96
C MET A 234 -7.64 10.30 25.59
N THR A 235 -8.03 9.71 24.47
CA THR A 235 -9.44 9.55 24.10
C THR A 235 -10.18 8.66 25.09
N GLY A 236 -9.53 7.58 25.57
CA GLY A 236 -10.08 6.73 26.61
C GLY A 236 -10.29 7.44 27.94
N LEU A 237 -9.41 8.36 28.30
CA LEU A 237 -9.51 9.16 29.53
C LEU A 237 -10.46 10.36 29.40
N HIS A 238 -10.68 10.86 28.19
CA HIS A 238 -11.60 11.98 27.88
C HIS A 238 -13.07 11.63 28.06
N GLN A 239 -13.43 10.40 28.32
CA GLN A 239 -14.81 9.94 28.33
C GLN A 239 -15.75 10.81 29.16
N PRO A 240 -16.87 11.26 28.58
CA PRO A 240 -17.95 11.87 29.36
C PRO A 240 -18.62 10.79 30.19
N GLU A 241 -18.69 10.95 31.50
CA GLU A 241 -19.66 10.20 32.29
C GLU A 241 -21.08 10.59 31.83
N PRO A 242 -21.98 9.65 31.61
CA PRO A 242 -22.07 8.27 32.08
C PRO A 242 -21.91 7.20 30.99
N SER A 243 -21.48 7.51 29.78
CA SER A 243 -21.51 6.53 28.67
C SER A 243 -20.20 5.77 28.49
N LYS A 244 -20.00 4.71 29.27
CA LYS A 244 -18.87 3.78 29.11
C LYS A 244 -18.90 2.98 27.79
N LYS A 245 -19.94 3.12 26.96
CA LYS A 245 -20.11 2.34 25.70
C LYS A 245 -19.03 2.68 24.66
N VAL A 246 -18.54 3.90 24.64
CA VAL A 246 -17.45 4.35 23.77
C VAL A 246 -16.13 3.63 24.10
N LEU A 247 -15.89 3.30 25.38
CA LEU A 247 -14.70 2.58 25.83
C LEU A 247 -14.55 1.22 25.15
N TYR A 248 -15.64 0.52 24.88
CA TYR A 248 -15.57 -0.78 24.20
C TYR A 248 -14.95 -0.66 22.81
N VAL A 249 -15.29 0.40 22.08
CA VAL A 249 -14.73 0.65 20.73
C VAL A 249 -13.25 1.03 20.82
N ILE A 250 -12.88 1.83 21.83
CA ILE A 250 -11.48 2.23 22.07
C ILE A 250 -10.65 1.01 22.45
N PHE A 251 -11.12 0.18 23.41
CA PHE A 251 -10.43 -1.04 23.80
C PHE A 251 -10.35 -2.06 22.66
N ALA A 252 -11.41 -2.18 21.84
CA ALA A 252 -11.35 -3.02 20.65
C ALA A 252 -10.29 -2.55 19.67
N SER A 253 -10.23 -1.23 19.40
CA SER A 253 -9.22 -0.64 18.50
C SER A 253 -7.80 -0.83 19.01
N ALA A 254 -7.56 -0.60 20.30
CA ALA A 254 -6.27 -0.81 20.95
C ALA A 254 -5.90 -2.29 20.97
N GLY A 255 -6.83 -3.16 21.38
CA GLY A 255 -6.60 -4.61 21.52
C GLY A 255 -6.27 -5.28 20.20
N ILE A 256 -6.99 -4.96 19.13
CA ILE A 256 -6.72 -5.46 17.79
C ILE A 256 -5.32 -5.01 17.31
N TRP A 257 -4.97 -3.75 17.55
CA TRP A 257 -3.65 -3.22 17.18
C TRP A 257 -2.52 -3.89 17.98
N VAL A 258 -2.68 -4.07 19.28
CA VAL A 258 -1.69 -4.77 20.13
C VAL A 258 -1.56 -6.23 19.71
N LEU A 259 -2.68 -6.94 19.49
CA LEU A 259 -2.67 -8.33 19.04
C LEU A 259 -1.88 -8.50 17.73
N GLU A 260 -2.07 -7.58 16.79
CA GLU A 260 -1.30 -7.57 15.54
C GLU A 260 0.21 -7.43 15.81
N ARG A 261 0.62 -6.54 16.72
CA ARG A 261 2.05 -6.38 17.07
C ARG A 261 2.62 -7.65 17.69
N VAL A 262 1.87 -8.30 18.57
CA VAL A 262 2.26 -9.58 19.20
C VAL A 262 2.43 -10.69 18.14
N ILE A 263 1.48 -10.84 17.23
CA ILE A 263 1.55 -11.82 16.14
C ILE A 263 2.80 -11.58 15.27
N ARG A 264 3.08 -10.34 14.90
CA ARG A 264 4.25 -9.97 14.10
C ARG A 264 5.56 -10.26 14.81
N LEU A 265 5.66 -9.91 16.09
CA LEU A 265 6.83 -10.20 16.91
C LEU A 265 7.05 -11.71 17.05
N ALA A 266 5.98 -12.47 17.30
CA ALA A 266 6.05 -13.93 17.37
C ALA A 266 6.57 -14.54 16.05
N ARG A 267 6.12 -14.05 14.89
CA ARG A 267 6.64 -14.49 13.57
C ARG A 267 8.12 -14.20 13.41
N ILE A 268 8.60 -13.00 13.78
CA ILE A 268 10.03 -12.65 13.74
C ILE A 268 10.83 -13.62 14.61
N ILE A 269 10.39 -13.87 15.85
CA ILE A 269 11.07 -14.77 16.78
C ILE A 269 11.13 -16.20 16.24
N VAL A 270 9.99 -16.76 15.81
CA VAL A 270 9.92 -18.12 15.27
C VAL A 270 10.79 -18.28 14.02
N ASN A 271 10.75 -17.31 13.11
CA ASN A 271 11.52 -17.37 11.88
C ASN A 271 13.00 -17.01 12.05
N SER A 272 13.41 -16.45 13.20
CA SER A 272 14.82 -16.19 13.52
C SER A 272 15.55 -17.42 14.08
N ALA A 273 14.80 -18.40 14.59
CA ALA A 273 15.38 -19.60 15.19
C ALA A 273 16.17 -20.41 14.14
N ASN A 274 17.48 -20.57 14.34
CA ASN A 274 18.40 -21.26 13.44
C ASN A 274 18.36 -20.73 11.99
N ASN A 275 18.17 -19.42 11.81
CA ASN A 275 18.14 -18.81 10.49
C ASN A 275 19.35 -17.89 10.30
N THR A 276 20.00 -18.03 9.17
CA THR A 276 21.14 -17.22 8.73
C THR A 276 20.84 -16.58 7.40
N VAL A 277 21.34 -15.37 7.24
CA VAL A 277 21.22 -14.55 6.03
C VAL A 277 22.59 -14.46 5.39
N THR A 278 22.72 -14.79 4.13
CA THR A 278 23.93 -14.62 3.34
C THR A 278 23.74 -13.42 2.40
N LEU A 279 24.71 -12.51 2.39
CA LEU A 279 24.69 -11.31 1.55
C LEU A 279 25.68 -11.46 0.40
N THR A 280 25.21 -11.26 -0.83
CA THR A 280 26.03 -11.28 -2.05
C THR A 280 25.82 -9.98 -2.80
N PRO A 281 26.89 -9.20 -3.07
CA PRO A 281 26.75 -7.96 -3.84
C PRO A 281 26.43 -8.28 -5.31
N LEU A 282 25.54 -7.47 -5.89
CA LEU A 282 25.21 -7.49 -7.31
C LEU A 282 25.66 -6.19 -7.98
N PRO A 283 25.86 -6.18 -9.30
CA PRO A 283 26.22 -4.97 -10.03
C PRO A 283 25.20 -3.83 -9.81
N ASN A 284 25.62 -2.60 -10.08
CA ASN A 284 24.74 -1.42 -10.07
C ASN A 284 23.96 -1.22 -8.76
N GLY A 285 24.58 -1.50 -7.60
CA GLY A 285 23.99 -1.24 -6.29
C GLY A 285 22.93 -2.27 -5.87
N GLY A 286 22.94 -3.47 -6.43
CA GLY A 286 22.06 -4.57 -6.00
C GLY A 286 22.69 -5.40 -4.88
N THR A 287 21.87 -6.02 -4.04
CA THR A 287 22.28 -7.03 -3.05
C THR A 287 21.34 -8.23 -3.11
N ARG A 288 21.89 -9.40 -3.36
CA ARG A 288 21.16 -10.67 -3.19
C ARG A 288 21.23 -11.09 -1.73
N VAL A 289 20.08 -11.36 -1.16
CA VAL A 289 19.91 -11.77 0.25
C VAL A 289 19.31 -13.15 0.26
N THR A 290 20.07 -14.16 0.70
CA THR A 290 19.63 -15.55 0.75
C THR A 290 19.47 -16.00 2.19
N LEU A 291 18.32 -16.58 2.54
CA LEU A 291 18.04 -17.11 3.87
C LEU A 291 18.07 -18.63 3.88
N ALA A 292 18.63 -19.19 4.95
CA ALA A 292 18.73 -20.63 5.15
C ALA A 292 17.35 -21.27 5.43
N LYS A 293 16.41 -20.51 6.01
CA LYS A 293 15.08 -21.00 6.38
C LYS A 293 13.99 -20.18 5.70
N THR A 294 13.09 -20.89 5.02
CA THR A 294 11.92 -20.30 4.36
C THR A 294 10.70 -20.37 5.26
N PRO A 295 10.01 -19.25 5.57
CA PRO A 295 8.77 -19.26 6.33
C PRO A 295 7.67 -20.07 5.63
N TYR A 296 6.80 -20.71 6.43
CA TYR A 296 5.68 -21.47 5.91
C TYR A 296 4.74 -20.61 5.04
N GLY A 297 4.31 -21.14 3.92
CA GLY A 297 3.41 -20.47 2.98
C GLY A 297 4.09 -19.43 2.08
N SER A 298 5.44 -19.36 2.08
CA SER A 298 6.20 -18.53 1.14
C SER A 298 6.03 -19.03 -0.29
N SER A 299 5.98 -18.09 -1.23
CA SER A 299 6.02 -18.34 -2.66
C SER A 299 6.62 -17.13 -3.38
N SER A 300 7.26 -17.36 -4.52
CA SER A 300 7.78 -16.28 -5.35
C SER A 300 6.68 -15.28 -5.70
N GLY A 301 7.00 -13.99 -5.67
CA GLY A 301 6.05 -12.89 -5.84
C GLY A 301 5.40 -12.39 -4.54
N LYS A 302 5.30 -13.20 -3.48
CA LYS A 302 4.95 -12.69 -2.15
C LYS A 302 6.07 -11.82 -1.60
N HIS A 303 5.77 -11.02 -0.59
CA HIS A 303 6.80 -10.22 0.10
C HIS A 303 6.88 -10.55 1.58
N GLY A 304 8.01 -10.24 2.17
CA GLY A 304 8.27 -10.36 3.60
C GLY A 304 9.06 -9.17 4.12
N PHE A 305 8.91 -8.90 5.41
CA PHE A 305 9.70 -7.88 6.08
C PHE A 305 10.98 -8.51 6.61
N LEU A 306 12.08 -8.16 5.98
CA LEU A 306 13.41 -8.64 6.32
C LEU A 306 13.95 -7.89 7.54
N TRP A 307 14.45 -8.63 8.52
CA TRP A 307 15.12 -8.14 9.71
C TRP A 307 16.54 -8.73 9.81
N ILE A 308 17.55 -7.87 9.80
CA ILE A 308 18.96 -8.26 9.91
C ILE A 308 19.59 -7.35 10.97
N PRO A 309 19.61 -7.78 12.25
CA PRO A 309 20.07 -6.94 13.36
C PRO A 309 21.54 -6.51 13.23
N GLY A 310 22.38 -7.28 12.54
CA GLY A 310 23.77 -6.91 12.26
C GLY A 310 23.93 -5.74 11.28
N VAL A 311 22.85 -5.38 10.54
CA VAL A 311 22.83 -4.19 9.65
C VAL A 311 22.09 -3.04 10.34
N ARG A 312 20.86 -3.30 10.84
CA ARG A 312 20.04 -2.37 11.62
C ARG A 312 19.25 -3.14 12.67
N ALA A 313 19.42 -2.77 13.94
CA ALA A 313 18.95 -3.57 15.07
C ALA A 313 17.43 -3.72 15.17
N ILE A 314 16.67 -2.67 14.89
CA ILE A 314 15.21 -2.58 15.12
C ILE A 314 14.38 -2.34 13.87
N GLU A 315 15.01 -2.20 12.72
CA GLU A 315 14.29 -1.89 11.46
C GLU A 315 13.92 -3.17 10.71
N THR A 316 12.73 -3.18 10.12
CA THR A 316 12.28 -4.22 9.20
C THR A 316 11.82 -3.58 7.90
N HIS A 317 12.28 -4.09 6.76
CA HIS A 317 11.95 -3.55 5.44
C HIS A 317 11.33 -4.61 4.55
N PRO A 318 10.28 -4.28 3.78
CA PRO A 318 9.60 -5.22 2.90
C PRO A 318 10.37 -5.42 1.60
N PHE A 319 10.51 -6.68 1.20
CA PHE A 319 11.09 -7.07 -0.08
C PHE A 319 10.32 -8.25 -0.67
N THR A 320 10.26 -8.29 -2.00
CA THR A 320 9.62 -9.40 -2.73
C THR A 320 10.50 -10.65 -2.70
N MET A 321 9.89 -11.78 -2.40
CA MET A 321 10.51 -13.10 -2.47
C MET A 321 10.70 -13.50 -3.93
N VAL A 322 11.95 -13.60 -4.36
CA VAL A 322 12.31 -13.98 -5.74
C VAL A 322 12.23 -15.49 -5.92
N ALA A 323 12.85 -16.21 -5.00
CA ALA A 323 12.84 -17.67 -4.94
C ALA A 323 12.53 -18.13 -3.51
N THR A 324 12.16 -19.39 -3.33
CA THR A 324 11.82 -19.97 -2.02
C THR A 324 12.64 -21.19 -1.63
N ASP A 325 13.45 -21.68 -2.54
CA ASP A 325 14.37 -22.81 -2.30
C ASP A 325 15.72 -22.56 -3.00
N PRO A 326 16.68 -21.92 -2.31
CA PRO A 326 16.58 -21.23 -1.01
C PRO A 326 15.73 -19.94 -1.09
N LEU A 327 15.32 -19.41 0.06
CA LEU A 327 14.59 -18.12 0.11
C LEU A 327 15.51 -16.98 -0.30
N GLU A 328 15.13 -16.27 -1.36
CA GLU A 328 15.94 -15.21 -1.95
C GLU A 328 15.16 -13.90 -2.09
N PHE A 329 15.87 -12.79 -1.79
CA PHE A 329 15.45 -11.44 -2.07
C PHE A 329 16.53 -10.73 -2.87
N VAL A 330 16.13 -9.79 -3.73
CA VAL A 330 17.03 -8.88 -4.44
C VAL A 330 16.68 -7.45 -4.04
N VAL A 331 17.65 -6.77 -3.47
CA VAL A 331 17.48 -5.46 -2.80
C VAL A 331 18.32 -4.41 -3.54
N ALA A 332 17.67 -3.35 -4.01
CA ALA A 332 18.34 -2.15 -4.55
C ALA A 332 18.88 -1.28 -3.39
N ALA A 333 20.10 -0.82 -3.50
CA ALA A 333 20.65 0.16 -2.57
C ALA A 333 20.03 1.54 -2.85
N HIS A 334 19.32 2.04 -1.86
CA HIS A 334 18.83 3.42 -1.77
C HIS A 334 19.45 4.08 -0.54
N ASP A 335 18.66 4.70 0.31
CA ASP A 335 19.12 5.29 1.56
C ASP A 335 18.88 4.34 2.77
N GLY A 336 19.42 4.69 3.93
CA GLY A 336 19.17 4.00 5.19
C GLY A 336 19.62 2.54 5.18
N PHE A 337 18.69 1.64 5.52
CA PHE A 337 18.92 0.20 5.66
C PHE A 337 19.51 -0.44 4.38
N THR A 338 18.96 -0.14 3.21
CA THR A 338 19.36 -0.79 1.96
C THR A 338 20.78 -0.40 1.52
N ARG A 339 21.21 0.85 1.78
CA ARG A 339 22.58 1.30 1.57
C ARG A 339 23.54 0.59 2.53
N SER A 340 23.19 0.51 3.82
CA SER A 340 23.98 -0.20 4.83
C SER A 340 24.12 -1.69 4.51
N LEU A 341 23.05 -2.31 4.02
CA LEU A 341 23.02 -3.70 3.59
C LEU A 341 23.99 -3.95 2.42
N HIS A 342 23.94 -3.09 1.40
CA HIS A 342 24.83 -3.20 0.24
C HIS A 342 26.29 -2.96 0.60
N LYS A 343 26.58 -1.96 1.44
CA LYS A 343 27.91 -1.70 1.97
C LYS A 343 28.47 -2.93 2.70
N CYS A 344 27.70 -3.52 3.58
CA CYS A 344 28.07 -4.75 4.30
C CYS A 344 28.36 -5.92 3.32
N ALA A 345 27.58 -6.06 2.24
CA ALA A 345 27.81 -7.07 1.21
C ALA A 345 29.08 -6.83 0.40
N LEU A 346 29.43 -5.56 0.10
CA LEU A 346 30.66 -5.20 -0.60
C LEU A 346 31.90 -5.41 0.25
N GLU A 347 31.85 -5.03 1.54
CA GLU A 347 32.96 -5.18 2.47
C GLU A 347 33.28 -6.66 2.77
N SER A 348 32.27 -7.52 2.74
CA SER A 348 32.41 -8.95 3.04
C SER A 348 31.47 -9.79 2.19
N PRO A 349 31.79 -10.04 0.92
CA PRO A 349 30.95 -10.87 0.05
C PRO A 349 30.73 -12.26 0.61
N GLY A 350 29.46 -12.70 0.69
CA GLY A 350 29.09 -13.98 1.27
C GLY A 350 29.01 -14.01 2.80
N ILE A 351 29.09 -12.87 3.48
CA ILE A 351 28.95 -12.80 4.94
C ILE A 351 27.65 -13.44 5.40
N LYS A 352 27.74 -14.21 6.48
CA LYS A 352 26.59 -14.84 7.15
C LYS A 352 26.23 -14.08 8.42
N LEU A 353 25.03 -13.55 8.46
CA LEU A 353 24.47 -12.80 9.59
C LEU A 353 23.26 -13.52 10.17
N LYS A 354 22.88 -13.20 11.40
CA LYS A 354 21.57 -13.57 11.91
C LYS A 354 20.50 -12.72 11.22
N GLY A 355 19.36 -13.33 10.89
CA GLY A 355 18.25 -12.61 10.32
C GLY A 355 16.94 -13.38 10.37
N SER A 356 15.86 -12.67 10.10
CA SER A 356 14.50 -13.21 10.10
C SER A 356 13.64 -12.54 9.05
N VAL A 357 12.53 -13.19 8.72
CA VAL A 357 11.49 -12.65 7.84
C VAL A 357 10.16 -12.68 8.55
N GLU A 358 9.53 -11.52 8.67
CA GLU A 358 8.13 -11.39 9.05
C GLU A 358 7.26 -11.52 7.78
N GLY A 359 6.43 -12.52 7.70
CA GLY A 359 5.62 -12.83 6.52
C GLY A 359 5.35 -14.32 6.39
N PRO A 360 4.94 -14.79 5.21
CA PRO A 360 4.78 -14.06 3.95
C PRO A 360 3.52 -13.22 3.89
N TYR A 361 3.55 -12.15 3.09
CA TYR A 361 2.43 -11.27 2.78
C TYR A 361 2.21 -11.20 1.26
N GLY A 362 1.06 -10.66 0.87
CA GLY A 362 0.66 -10.59 -0.53
C GLY A 362 -0.16 -11.80 -0.96
N ASN A 363 -0.98 -11.59 -1.96
CA ASN A 363 -1.82 -12.62 -2.55
C ASN A 363 -1.77 -12.47 -4.07
N HIS A 364 -1.20 -13.43 -4.75
CA HIS A 364 -1.21 -13.50 -6.20
C HIS A 364 -2.09 -14.64 -6.69
N PRO A 365 -2.68 -14.51 -7.88
CA PRO A 365 -3.53 -15.55 -8.44
C PRO A 365 -2.74 -16.83 -8.72
N ASP A 366 -3.40 -17.98 -8.59
CA ASP A 366 -2.83 -19.24 -9.05
C ASP A 366 -2.78 -19.23 -10.59
N VAL A 367 -1.58 -19.18 -11.13
CA VAL A 367 -1.34 -19.13 -12.57
C VAL A 367 -1.82 -20.40 -13.30
N LYS A 368 -1.95 -21.52 -12.59
CA LYS A 368 -2.42 -22.79 -13.16
C LYS A 368 -3.85 -22.74 -13.70
N GLY A 369 -4.64 -21.77 -13.20
CA GLY A 369 -6.03 -21.56 -13.65
C GLY A 369 -6.16 -20.79 -14.97
N TYR A 370 -5.06 -20.48 -15.66
CA TYR A 370 -5.06 -19.69 -16.89
C TYR A 370 -4.36 -20.41 -18.03
N ASP A 371 -4.88 -20.22 -19.24
CA ASP A 371 -4.33 -20.81 -20.46
C ASP A 371 -3.11 -20.03 -20.96
N LYS A 372 -3.13 -18.71 -20.82
CA LYS A 372 -1.98 -17.83 -21.09
C LYS A 372 -1.76 -16.83 -19.96
N VAL A 373 -0.49 -16.59 -19.67
CA VAL A 373 -0.07 -15.63 -18.63
C VAL A 373 0.96 -14.68 -19.25
N MET A 374 0.72 -13.37 -19.10
CA MET A 374 1.69 -12.33 -19.44
C MET A 374 2.20 -11.67 -18.17
N LEU A 375 3.52 -11.66 -17.99
CA LEU A 375 4.20 -10.96 -16.90
C LEU A 375 4.91 -9.73 -17.46
N ILE A 376 4.59 -8.55 -16.95
CA ILE A 376 5.23 -7.29 -17.33
C ILE A 376 5.90 -6.72 -16.09
N ALA A 377 7.24 -6.65 -16.11
CA ALA A 377 8.02 -6.17 -14.99
C ALA A 377 9.05 -5.12 -15.40
N GLY A 378 9.27 -4.13 -14.54
CA GLY A 378 10.37 -3.17 -14.68
C GLY A 378 11.43 -3.45 -13.61
N ALA A 379 12.60 -3.96 -14.03
CA ALA A 379 13.70 -4.32 -13.14
C ALA A 379 15.06 -4.19 -13.84
N TYR A 380 16.14 -4.25 -13.06
CA TYR A 380 17.48 -4.36 -13.61
C TYR A 380 17.72 -5.79 -14.13
N PHE A 381 17.91 -5.95 -15.43
CA PHE A 381 18.13 -7.24 -16.08
C PHE A 381 19.27 -8.03 -15.44
N THR A 382 20.39 -7.40 -15.15
CA THR A 382 21.60 -8.03 -14.61
C THR A 382 21.40 -8.72 -13.27
N TRP A 383 20.42 -8.27 -12.46
CA TRP A 383 20.12 -8.87 -11.16
C TRP A 383 19.39 -10.20 -11.27
N PHE A 384 18.68 -10.41 -12.37
CA PHE A 384 17.81 -11.57 -12.60
C PHE A 384 18.26 -12.45 -13.77
N ALA A 385 19.47 -12.24 -14.28
CA ALA A 385 19.97 -12.94 -15.47
C ALA A 385 19.87 -14.48 -15.35
N GLU A 386 20.22 -15.05 -14.20
CA GLU A 386 20.12 -16.49 -13.94
C GLU A 386 18.66 -16.99 -13.96
N HIS A 387 17.75 -16.22 -13.37
CA HIS A 387 16.32 -16.56 -13.35
C HIS A 387 15.71 -16.45 -14.75
N ILE A 388 16.10 -15.43 -15.51
CA ILE A 388 15.63 -15.24 -16.90
C ILE A 388 16.18 -16.35 -17.80
N GLU A 389 17.44 -16.77 -17.60
CA GLU A 389 17.99 -17.89 -18.34
C GLU A 389 17.27 -19.22 -18.03
N THR A 390 16.87 -19.42 -16.78
CA THR A 390 16.05 -20.57 -16.40
C THR A 390 14.67 -20.54 -17.10
N LEU A 391 14.03 -19.36 -17.16
CA LEU A 391 12.76 -19.18 -17.87
C LEU A 391 12.91 -19.41 -19.38
N ARG A 392 14.00 -18.96 -19.98
CA ARG A 392 14.28 -19.12 -21.42
C ARG A 392 14.41 -20.57 -21.84
N ARG A 393 14.89 -21.45 -20.95
CA ARG A 393 15.00 -22.89 -21.21
C ARG A 393 13.64 -23.58 -21.26
N ASP A 394 12.60 -23.00 -20.72
CA ASP A 394 11.24 -23.53 -20.79
C ASP A 394 10.59 -23.09 -22.12
N HIS A 395 10.38 -24.02 -23.02
CA HIS A 395 9.77 -23.79 -24.34
C HIS A 395 8.35 -23.17 -24.29
N ARG A 396 7.70 -23.23 -23.14
CA ARG A 396 6.38 -22.61 -22.89
C ARG A 396 6.48 -21.13 -22.61
N VAL A 397 7.68 -20.60 -22.37
CA VAL A 397 7.93 -19.21 -21.96
C VAL A 397 8.56 -18.45 -23.11
N SER A 398 7.90 -17.38 -23.55
CA SER A 398 8.48 -16.41 -24.49
C SER A 398 8.89 -15.14 -23.73
N THR A 399 10.17 -14.80 -23.77
CA THR A 399 10.75 -13.65 -23.06
C THR A 399 11.12 -12.55 -24.04
N LYS A 400 10.56 -11.35 -23.86
CA LYS A 400 10.94 -10.12 -24.58
C LYS A 400 11.58 -9.16 -23.59
N ILE A 401 12.80 -8.70 -23.86
CA ILE A 401 13.55 -7.80 -22.97
C ILE A 401 13.64 -6.42 -23.62
N TYR A 402 13.18 -5.40 -22.90
CA TYR A 402 13.20 -4.00 -23.34
C TYR A 402 14.17 -3.20 -22.49
N VAL A 403 15.16 -2.55 -23.12
CA VAL A 403 16.16 -1.71 -22.45
C VAL A 403 15.74 -0.26 -22.60
N THR A 404 15.29 0.36 -21.51
CA THR A 404 14.76 1.73 -21.50
C THR A 404 15.81 2.78 -21.13
N ARG A 405 16.95 2.36 -20.56
CA ARG A 405 18.10 3.19 -20.24
C ARG A 405 19.35 2.34 -20.50
N ALA A 406 19.98 2.55 -21.63
CA ALA A 406 21.29 2.00 -21.93
C ALA A 406 22.31 3.13 -21.78
N SER A 407 23.42 2.90 -21.05
CA SER A 407 24.62 3.72 -21.22
C SER A 407 25.21 3.39 -22.60
N GLU A 408 25.66 4.38 -23.34
CA GLU A 408 26.23 4.20 -24.68
C GLU A 408 27.38 3.17 -24.73
N THR A 409 28.01 2.89 -23.59
CA THR A 409 29.07 1.90 -23.43
C THR A 409 28.62 0.44 -23.44
N GLU A 410 27.35 0.13 -23.17
CA GLU A 410 26.86 -1.25 -23.09
C GLU A 410 26.30 -1.79 -24.42
N ILE A 411 26.12 -0.96 -25.44
CA ILE A 411 25.45 -1.30 -26.70
C ILE A 411 26.41 -1.46 -27.88
N VAL A 412 27.70 -1.12 -27.72
CA VAL A 412 28.65 -1.25 -28.80
C VAL A 412 29.05 -2.71 -29.00
N PRO A 413 28.76 -3.34 -30.18
CA PRO A 413 29.35 -4.62 -30.50
C PRO A 413 30.89 -4.41 -30.63
N GLN A 414 31.67 -5.18 -29.89
CA GLN A 414 33.12 -5.25 -30.21
C GLN A 414 33.24 -5.75 -31.65
N ARG A 415 33.47 -4.82 -32.56
CA ARG A 415 33.99 -5.12 -33.89
C ARG A 415 35.34 -5.80 -33.67
N GLN A 416 35.50 -7.03 -34.07
CA GLN A 416 36.78 -7.71 -34.17
C GLN A 416 37.74 -6.81 -34.98
N LEU A 417 38.67 -6.14 -34.29
CA LEU A 417 39.88 -5.65 -34.92
C LEU A 417 40.88 -6.81 -34.94
N SER A 418 40.89 -7.48 -36.07
CA SER A 418 42.00 -8.36 -36.43
C SER A 418 43.24 -7.49 -36.65
N SER A 419 44.31 -7.91 -35.97
CA SER A 419 45.72 -7.70 -36.28
C SER A 419 46.28 -6.27 -36.34
N GLY A 420 47.24 -6.05 -35.49
CA GLY A 420 48.42 -5.22 -35.79
C GLY A 420 48.73 -4.11 -34.81
N THR A 421 49.84 -4.31 -34.12
CA THR A 421 50.77 -3.34 -33.58
C THR A 421 50.65 -2.97 -32.11
N GLN A 422 51.64 -3.46 -31.38
CA GLN A 422 52.00 -3.03 -30.03
C GLN A 422 52.32 -1.53 -30.00
N ALA A 423 51.76 -0.83 -29.05
CA ALA A 423 52.37 0.42 -28.54
C ALA A 423 52.02 0.52 -27.04
N SER A 424 53.06 0.48 -26.25
CA SER A 424 53.08 0.74 -24.82
C SER A 424 52.71 2.20 -24.53
N SER A 425 51.76 2.45 -23.64
CA SER A 425 51.72 3.69 -22.88
C SER A 425 51.06 3.48 -21.53
N SER A 426 51.86 3.72 -20.51
CA SER A 426 51.51 3.88 -19.11
C SER A 426 50.41 4.92 -18.92
N SER A 427 49.31 4.62 -18.28
CA SER A 427 48.39 5.60 -17.75
C SER A 427 48.36 5.51 -16.23
N THR A 428 48.84 6.57 -15.63
CA THR A 428 48.83 6.96 -14.24
C THR A 428 47.38 7.03 -13.75
N PHE A 429 47.12 6.34 -12.66
CA PHE A 429 45.89 6.46 -11.87
C PHE A 429 45.90 7.82 -11.17
N VAL A 430 44.88 8.64 -11.40
CA VAL A 430 44.61 9.84 -10.61
C VAL A 430 43.39 9.53 -9.73
N GLU A 431 43.62 9.48 -8.44
CA GLU A 431 42.61 9.48 -7.40
C GLU A 431 41.84 10.82 -7.40
N PRO A 432 40.54 10.87 -7.29
CA PRO A 432 39.83 12.11 -7.03
C PRO A 432 39.71 12.36 -5.52
N ASP A 433 40.21 13.52 -5.14
CA ASP A 433 40.22 14.15 -3.84
C ASP A 433 38.79 14.38 -3.29
N PRO A 434 38.49 14.07 -2.03
CA PRO A 434 37.19 14.33 -1.41
C PRO A 434 37.21 15.65 -0.64
N GLU A 435 36.87 16.74 -1.27
CA GLU A 435 36.37 17.94 -0.58
C GLU A 435 35.95 19.02 -1.56
N LYS A 436 34.65 19.22 -1.74
CA LYS A 436 34.01 20.55 -1.71
C LYS A 436 32.51 20.43 -1.76
N ASP A 437 31.93 20.76 -0.63
CA ASP A 437 30.51 21.14 -0.48
C ASP A 437 30.12 22.24 -1.46
N GLY A 438 28.95 22.08 -2.04
CA GLY A 438 28.30 23.09 -2.86
C GLY A 438 26.91 22.64 -3.22
N LEU A 439 25.94 22.94 -2.32
CA LEU A 439 24.50 22.89 -2.66
C LEU A 439 24.28 23.73 -3.92
N SER A 440 23.92 23.08 -5.00
CA SER A 440 23.20 23.73 -6.09
C SER A 440 21.95 22.90 -6.39
N HIS A 441 20.81 23.53 -6.15
CA HIS A 441 19.51 23.14 -6.68
C HIS A 441 19.64 22.84 -8.16
N VAL A 442 19.56 21.58 -8.55
CA VAL A 442 19.34 21.21 -9.94
C VAL A 442 17.84 21.26 -10.20
N ASP A 443 17.47 22.31 -10.87
CA ASP A 443 16.17 22.57 -11.48
C ASP A 443 15.79 21.39 -12.40
N THR A 444 14.82 20.58 -12.01
CA THR A 444 14.31 19.44 -12.79
C THR A 444 13.25 19.87 -13.83
N THR A 445 13.26 21.12 -14.22
CA THR A 445 12.44 21.64 -15.31
C THR A 445 13.36 22.04 -16.47
N ARG A 446 13.56 21.13 -17.39
CA ARG A 446 13.94 21.25 -18.81
C ARG A 446 14.97 20.21 -19.23
N LEU A 447 14.45 19.06 -19.62
CA LEU A 447 14.97 18.29 -20.75
C LEU A 447 13.82 17.42 -21.26
N SER A 448 12.82 18.10 -21.78
CA SER A 448 11.92 17.56 -22.78
C SER A 448 12.68 17.56 -24.10
N LEU A 449 13.47 16.52 -24.34
CA LEU A 449 13.85 16.19 -25.70
C LEU A 449 12.62 15.56 -26.34
N ASP A 450 11.99 16.33 -27.24
CA ASP A 450 11.02 15.88 -28.22
C ASP A 450 11.62 14.73 -29.03
N ILE A 451 11.32 13.50 -28.64
CA ILE A 451 11.45 12.35 -29.50
C ILE A 451 10.04 12.01 -29.98
N GLU A 452 9.52 12.87 -30.82
CA GLU A 452 8.49 12.56 -31.77
C GLU A 452 9.18 11.90 -32.97
N LYS A 453 9.24 10.55 -32.94
CA LYS A 453 9.15 9.67 -34.11
C LYS A 453 9.22 8.23 -33.64
N ASN A 454 8.14 7.50 -33.82
CA ASN A 454 8.05 6.05 -33.73
C ASN A 454 8.88 5.38 -34.85
N GLU A 455 10.17 5.44 -34.78
CA GLU A 455 11.04 4.50 -35.49
C GLU A 455 11.29 3.32 -34.54
N VAL A 456 10.68 2.19 -34.87
CA VAL A 456 10.98 0.90 -34.26
C VAL A 456 12.42 0.57 -34.68
N LEU A 457 13.37 0.91 -33.81
CA LEU A 457 14.76 0.52 -34.02
C LEU A 457 14.86 -0.99 -34.09
N PRO A 458 15.66 -1.58 -34.99
CA PRO A 458 15.80 -3.02 -35.11
C PRO A 458 16.34 -3.61 -33.79
N PRO A 459 15.93 -4.83 -33.42
CA PRO A 459 16.39 -5.48 -32.20
C PRO A 459 17.92 -5.66 -32.24
N VAL A 460 18.58 -5.28 -31.14
CA VAL A 460 20.01 -5.46 -30.98
C VAL A 460 20.26 -6.86 -30.42
N ILE A 461 20.91 -7.72 -31.18
CA ILE A 461 21.32 -9.05 -30.74
C ILE A 461 22.67 -8.93 -30.04
N ASN A 462 22.70 -9.13 -28.72
CA ASN A 462 23.96 -9.31 -28.01
C ASN A 462 24.39 -10.78 -28.15
N ALA A 463 25.27 -11.05 -29.10
CA ALA A 463 25.71 -12.38 -29.46
C ALA A 463 26.39 -13.17 -28.31
N SER A 464 26.92 -12.46 -27.30
CA SER A 464 27.58 -13.11 -26.15
C SER A 464 26.58 -13.68 -25.13
N LEU A 465 25.34 -13.18 -25.09
CA LEU A 465 24.33 -13.59 -24.12
C LEU A 465 23.15 -14.35 -24.75
N GLY A 466 23.05 -14.41 -26.08
CA GLY A 466 21.97 -15.09 -26.79
C GLY A 466 20.58 -14.49 -26.59
N TYR A 467 20.49 -13.21 -26.13
CA TYR A 467 19.24 -12.50 -25.93
C TYR A 467 18.98 -11.51 -27.05
N VAL A 468 17.70 -11.36 -27.39
CA VAL A 468 17.22 -10.27 -28.27
C VAL A 468 16.75 -9.12 -27.38
N PHE A 469 17.45 -8.02 -27.46
CA PHE A 469 17.11 -6.78 -26.75
C PHE A 469 16.36 -5.83 -27.68
N HIS A 470 15.24 -5.33 -27.21
CA HIS A 470 14.50 -4.24 -27.84
C HIS A 470 14.89 -2.93 -27.19
N VAL A 471 15.31 -1.95 -27.98
CA VAL A 471 15.65 -0.61 -27.46
C VAL A 471 14.38 0.22 -27.30
N GLY A 472 14.25 0.88 -26.15
CA GLY A 472 13.11 1.74 -25.87
C GLY A 472 12.08 1.12 -24.91
N ARG A 473 10.96 1.80 -24.75
CA ARG A 473 9.86 1.34 -23.89
C ARG A 473 8.96 0.37 -24.66
N PRO A 474 8.46 -0.70 -24.01
CA PRO A 474 7.50 -1.60 -24.65
C PRO A 474 6.18 -0.87 -24.94
N ASP A 475 5.62 -1.12 -26.12
CA ASP A 475 4.22 -0.79 -26.37
C ASP A 475 3.32 -1.81 -25.69
N VAL A 476 3.00 -1.51 -24.43
CA VAL A 476 2.19 -2.39 -23.58
C VAL A 476 0.81 -2.64 -24.18
N ALA A 477 0.22 -1.63 -24.83
CA ALA A 477 -1.11 -1.75 -25.41
C ALA A 477 -1.12 -2.78 -26.55
N SER A 478 -0.15 -2.71 -27.44
CA SER A 478 0.01 -3.67 -28.55
C SER A 478 0.33 -5.08 -28.05
N LEU A 479 1.20 -5.22 -27.05
CA LEU A 479 1.54 -6.53 -26.48
C LEU A 479 0.34 -7.21 -25.81
N VAL A 480 -0.43 -6.48 -25.02
CA VAL A 480 -1.65 -6.99 -24.38
C VAL A 480 -2.71 -7.32 -25.44
N LYS A 481 -2.84 -6.48 -26.46
CA LYS A 481 -3.73 -6.72 -27.58
C LYS A 481 -3.37 -8.02 -28.33
N GLU A 482 -2.12 -8.18 -28.73
CA GLU A 482 -1.61 -9.38 -29.43
C GLU A 482 -1.90 -10.66 -28.62
N LEU A 483 -1.63 -10.63 -27.31
CA LEU A 483 -1.90 -11.76 -26.42
C LEU A 483 -3.38 -12.15 -26.43
N ILE A 484 -4.28 -11.15 -26.28
CA ILE A 484 -5.72 -11.40 -26.18
C ILE A 484 -6.28 -11.85 -27.53
N GLU A 485 -5.85 -11.24 -28.63
CA GLU A 485 -6.31 -11.56 -29.99
C GLU A 485 -5.82 -12.95 -30.44
N SER A 486 -4.64 -13.37 -30.01
CA SER A 486 -4.10 -14.71 -30.28
C SER A 486 -4.69 -15.80 -29.38
N THR A 487 -5.60 -15.45 -28.46
CA THR A 487 -6.19 -16.39 -27.52
C THR A 487 -7.65 -16.65 -27.84
N PRO A 488 -8.09 -17.91 -27.98
CA PRO A 488 -9.48 -18.27 -28.23
C PRO A 488 -10.43 -17.71 -27.16
N SER A 489 -11.68 -17.44 -27.55
CA SER A 489 -12.66 -16.76 -26.68
C SER A 489 -13.13 -17.59 -25.47
N ASP A 490 -12.93 -18.89 -25.50
CA ASP A 490 -13.23 -19.84 -24.43
C ASP A 490 -12.08 -19.97 -23.42
N LYS A 491 -10.94 -19.34 -23.68
CA LYS A 491 -9.71 -19.43 -22.90
C LYS A 491 -9.56 -18.25 -21.93
N ARG A 492 -8.73 -18.44 -20.88
CA ARG A 492 -8.46 -17.46 -19.83
C ARG A 492 -7.05 -16.89 -19.97
N VAL A 493 -6.95 -15.58 -19.87
CA VAL A 493 -5.68 -14.85 -19.91
C VAL A 493 -5.47 -14.10 -18.60
N LEU A 494 -4.30 -14.25 -18.01
CA LEU A 494 -3.86 -13.46 -16.86
C LEU A 494 -2.79 -12.47 -17.32
N VAL A 495 -3.03 -11.17 -17.08
CA VAL A 495 -2.03 -10.13 -17.25
C VAL A 495 -1.56 -9.71 -15.85
N MET A 496 -0.28 -9.88 -15.58
CA MET A 496 0.35 -9.47 -14.33
C MET A 496 1.35 -8.36 -14.58
N GLY A 497 1.35 -7.34 -13.71
CA GLY A 497 2.27 -6.23 -13.81
C GLY A 497 2.93 -5.90 -12.47
N CYS A 498 4.24 -5.60 -12.51
CA CYS A 498 5.00 -5.08 -11.40
C CYS A 498 6.01 -4.04 -11.89
N GLY A 499 5.98 -2.82 -11.34
CA GLY A 499 6.91 -1.76 -11.77
C GLY A 499 6.42 -0.35 -11.43
N PRO A 500 7.02 0.68 -12.06
CA PRO A 500 6.65 2.07 -11.84
C PRO A 500 5.17 2.35 -12.14
N ARG A 501 4.62 3.38 -11.50
CA ARG A 501 3.19 3.76 -11.65
C ARG A 501 2.76 3.92 -13.10
N THR A 502 3.59 4.55 -13.91
CA THR A 502 3.30 4.78 -15.34
C THR A 502 3.14 3.48 -16.11
N LEU A 503 4.03 2.50 -15.87
CA LEU A 503 3.94 1.18 -16.48
C LEU A 503 2.67 0.44 -16.00
N MET A 504 2.38 0.49 -14.69
CA MET A 504 1.20 -0.16 -14.14
C MET A 504 -0.10 0.44 -14.67
N SER A 505 -0.17 1.76 -14.82
CA SER A 505 -1.33 2.43 -15.45
C SER A 505 -1.49 2.02 -16.91
N ALA A 506 -0.40 1.91 -17.67
CA ALA A 506 -0.45 1.46 -19.06
C ALA A 506 -0.98 0.03 -19.18
N VAL A 507 -0.48 -0.89 -18.33
CA VAL A 507 -0.96 -2.29 -18.29
C VAL A 507 -2.44 -2.35 -17.90
N GLN A 508 -2.85 -1.55 -16.92
CA GLN A 508 -4.23 -1.51 -16.42
C GLN A 508 -5.20 -1.01 -17.49
N ASN A 509 -4.84 0.08 -18.17
CA ASN A 509 -5.69 0.65 -19.23
C ASN A 509 -5.77 -0.31 -20.42
N ALA A 510 -4.64 -0.85 -20.89
CA ALA A 510 -4.60 -1.82 -21.98
C ALA A 510 -5.46 -3.07 -21.69
N ALA A 511 -5.44 -3.58 -20.46
CA ALA A 511 -6.28 -4.71 -20.07
C ALA A 511 -7.78 -4.30 -19.96
N ALA A 512 -8.07 -3.13 -19.40
CA ALA A 512 -9.44 -2.63 -19.24
C ALA A 512 -10.14 -2.45 -20.59
N ASP A 513 -9.47 -1.87 -21.58
CA ASP A 513 -9.99 -1.66 -22.93
C ASP A 513 -10.39 -3.00 -23.59
N ARG A 514 -9.66 -4.07 -23.33
CA ARG A 514 -9.89 -5.38 -23.95
C ARG A 514 -10.90 -6.26 -23.21
N ILE A 515 -11.19 -5.99 -21.94
CA ILE A 515 -12.22 -6.72 -21.17
C ILE A 515 -13.63 -6.52 -21.77
N VAL A 516 -13.89 -5.38 -22.42
CA VAL A 516 -15.18 -5.06 -23.04
C VAL A 516 -15.39 -5.83 -24.34
N GLU A 517 -14.31 -6.09 -25.09
CA GLU A 517 -14.36 -6.86 -26.32
C GLU A 517 -14.69 -8.32 -26.00
N ASN A 518 -15.63 -8.90 -26.71
CA ASN A 518 -16.20 -10.25 -26.50
C ASN A 518 -15.19 -11.38 -26.80
N ARG A 519 -13.98 -11.31 -26.23
CA ARG A 519 -12.86 -12.23 -26.46
C ARG A 519 -12.55 -13.03 -25.19
N ALA A 520 -11.34 -13.61 -25.10
CA ALA A 520 -10.86 -14.41 -23.97
C ALA A 520 -11.16 -13.79 -22.60
N GLY A 521 -11.35 -14.63 -21.59
CA GLY A 521 -11.54 -14.17 -20.20
C GLY A 521 -10.27 -13.53 -19.66
N VAL A 522 -10.18 -12.17 -19.68
CA VAL A 522 -9.00 -11.42 -19.22
C VAL A 522 -9.07 -11.15 -17.74
N GLU A 523 -8.06 -11.55 -16.99
CA GLU A 523 -7.82 -11.15 -15.60
C GLU A 523 -6.58 -10.28 -15.47
N LEU A 524 -6.64 -9.32 -14.57
CA LEU A 524 -5.56 -8.37 -14.29
C LEU A 524 -5.12 -8.48 -12.84
N HIS A 525 -3.82 -8.66 -12.63
CA HIS A 525 -3.19 -8.59 -11.32
C HIS A 525 -2.00 -7.63 -11.37
N LEU A 526 -2.07 -6.55 -10.60
CA LEU A 526 -1.00 -5.55 -10.51
C LEU A 526 -0.47 -5.52 -9.10
N GLU A 527 0.82 -5.57 -8.94
CA GLU A 527 1.48 -5.30 -7.67
C GLU A 527 2.30 -4.01 -7.77
N GLN A 528 2.02 -3.12 -6.85
CA GLN A 528 2.71 -1.85 -6.74
C GLN A 528 3.06 -1.61 -5.29
N PHE A 529 4.33 -1.62 -5.00
CA PHE A 529 4.86 -1.24 -3.69
C PHE A 529 5.03 0.28 -3.68
N GLY A 530 4.17 0.97 -2.93
CA GLY A 530 4.17 2.43 -2.81
C GLY A 530 4.98 2.88 -1.59
N TRP A 531 6.29 2.70 -1.66
CA TRP A 531 7.23 3.17 -0.63
C TRP A 531 7.68 4.58 -0.93
#